data_a47739538d55a723bd71becab944504d
#
_entry.id   a47739538d55a723bd71becab944504d
#
_cell.length_a   1.000
_cell.length_b   1.000
_cell.length_c   1.000
_cell.angle_alpha   90.00
_cell.angle_beta   90.00
_cell.angle_gamma   90.00
#
_symmetry.space_group_name_H-M   'P 1'
#
loop_
_entity.id
_entity.type
_entity.pdbx_description
1 polymer ?
#
loop_
_entity_poly.entity_id
_entity_poly.type
_entity_poly.pdbx_seq_one_letter_code
_entity_poly.pdbx_strand_id
1 'polypeptide(L)'
;MISLIGKNLTAGYGGVDIINNIHLSVKEGEITVIVGPNGAGKSTVMKSLLGMLNLTEGNVIFSDNEITQMLPQDRVKLGIAFVPQNQNVFTGMSVEENLEMGGFLRKDNILETIEEIYQLFPVL
;
A
#
# COMPACT_ATOMS: atom_id res chain seq x y z
N MET A 1 -19.23 -2.76 -0.05
CA MET A 1 -18.23 -2.94 -1.12
C MET A 1 -16.91 -2.32 -0.68
N ILE A 2 -15.85 -3.08 -0.73
CA ILE A 2 -14.52 -2.56 -0.44
C ILE A 2 -14.07 -1.67 -1.59
N SER A 3 -13.61 -0.46 -1.30
CA SER A 3 -13.08 0.47 -2.29
C SER A 3 -11.99 1.34 -1.66
N LEU A 4 -11.04 1.77 -2.48
CA LEU A 4 -10.03 2.75 -2.11
C LEU A 4 -10.17 3.96 -3.03
N ILE A 5 -10.37 5.13 -2.45
CA ILE A 5 -10.62 6.36 -3.20
C ILE A 5 -9.64 7.43 -2.74
N GLY A 6 -9.00 8.07 -3.69
CA GLY A 6 -8.25 9.31 -3.49
C GLY A 6 -8.99 10.47 -4.15
N LYS A 7 -9.28 11.52 -3.38
CA LYS A 7 -9.95 12.72 -3.88
C LYS A 7 -9.06 13.94 -3.71
N ASN A 8 -8.87 14.69 -4.79
CA ASN A 8 -8.10 15.95 -4.81
C ASN A 8 -6.70 15.79 -4.20
N LEU A 9 -6.05 14.65 -4.43
CA LEU A 9 -4.75 14.36 -3.83
C LEU A 9 -3.71 15.38 -4.28
N THR A 10 -3.20 16.15 -3.34
CA THR A 10 -2.13 17.13 -3.55
C THR A 10 -1.07 16.91 -2.49
N ALA A 11 0.14 16.58 -2.91
CA ALA A 11 1.24 16.23 -2.01
C ALA A 11 2.59 16.37 -2.71
N GLY A 12 3.62 16.48 -1.90
CA GLY A 12 4.99 16.57 -2.38
C GLY A 12 6.00 16.50 -1.25
N TYR A 13 7.18 16.99 -1.52
CA TYR A 13 8.32 16.95 -0.61
C TYR A 13 8.92 18.35 -0.45
N GLY A 14 9.32 18.68 0.78
CA GLY A 14 10.03 19.93 1.06
C GLY A 14 9.25 21.19 0.66
N GLY A 15 7.92 21.17 0.79
CA GLY A 15 7.06 22.29 0.43
C GLY A 15 6.75 22.42 -1.07
N VAL A 16 7.20 21.47 -1.88
CA VAL A 16 6.93 21.42 -3.32
C VAL A 16 5.96 20.29 -3.62
N ASP A 17 4.81 20.59 -4.18
CA ASP A 17 3.83 19.58 -4.59
C ASP A 17 4.28 18.88 -5.86
N ILE A 18 4.34 17.55 -5.80
CA ILE A 18 4.66 16.68 -6.95
C ILE A 18 3.38 16.26 -7.67
N ILE A 19 2.32 16.01 -6.90
CA ILE A 19 0.98 15.72 -7.45
C ILE A 19 0.02 16.81 -7.05
N ASN A 20 -0.89 17.15 -7.96
CA ASN A 20 -1.88 18.19 -7.76
C ASN A 20 -3.24 17.69 -8.23
N ASN A 21 -4.22 17.77 -7.35
CA ASN A 21 -5.62 17.50 -7.64
C ASN A 21 -5.86 16.16 -8.37
N ILE A 22 -5.21 15.11 -7.88
CA ILE A 22 -5.34 13.77 -8.45
C ILE A 22 -6.56 13.06 -7.87
N HIS A 23 -7.35 12.48 -8.75
CA HIS A 23 -8.50 11.64 -8.40
C HIS A 23 -8.29 10.23 -8.89
N LEU A 24 -8.55 9.26 -8.04
CA LEU A 24 -8.56 7.86 -8.43
C LEU A 24 -9.51 7.05 -7.54
N SER A 25 -9.99 5.95 -8.09
CA SER A 25 -10.78 5.00 -7.32
C SER A 25 -10.48 3.58 -7.80
N VAL A 26 -10.44 2.65 -6.85
CA VAL A 26 -10.28 1.22 -7.10
C VAL A 26 -11.36 0.51 -6.32
N LYS A 27 -12.11 -0.37 -6.98
CA LYS A 27 -13.17 -1.17 -6.35
C LYS A 27 -12.69 -2.60 -6.12
N GLU A 28 -13.40 -3.29 -5.26
CA GLU A 28 -13.17 -4.71 -5.02
C GLU A 28 -13.17 -5.50 -6.35
N GLY A 29 -12.18 -6.36 -6.52
CA GLY A 29 -12.03 -7.18 -7.72
C GLY A 29 -11.42 -6.47 -8.92
N GLU A 30 -11.07 -5.18 -8.81
CA GLU A 30 -10.45 -4.41 -9.89
C GLU A 30 -8.93 -4.35 -9.77
N ILE A 31 -8.26 -4.34 -10.91
CA ILE A 31 -6.85 -3.99 -11.02
C ILE A 31 -6.74 -2.64 -11.72
N THR A 32 -6.19 -1.67 -11.04
CA THR A 32 -5.96 -0.34 -11.59
C THR A 32 -4.47 -0.12 -11.84
N VAL A 33 -4.12 0.37 -13.02
CA VAL A 33 -2.73 0.61 -13.41
C VAL A 33 -2.49 2.11 -13.53
N ILE A 34 -1.44 2.59 -12.85
CA ILE A 34 -0.96 3.97 -12.95
C ILE A 34 0.24 4.00 -13.89
N VAL A 35 0.13 4.72 -14.98
CA VAL A 35 1.17 4.82 -16.00
C VAL A 35 1.65 6.26 -16.17
N GLY A 36 2.91 6.40 -16.54
CA GLY A 36 3.52 7.70 -16.79
C GLY A 36 5.03 7.61 -16.79
N PRO A 37 5.73 8.64 -17.27
CA PRO A 37 7.19 8.70 -17.24
C PRO A 37 7.73 8.78 -15.81
N ASN A 38 9.03 8.55 -15.65
CA ASN A 38 9.71 8.75 -14.37
C ASN A 38 9.59 10.23 -13.96
N GLY A 39 9.27 10.46 -12.69
CA GLY A 39 9.05 11.81 -12.16
C GLY A 39 7.63 12.36 -12.36
N ALA A 40 6.70 11.57 -12.91
CA ALA A 40 5.30 11.99 -13.07
C ALA A 40 4.48 11.99 -11.77
N GLY A 41 5.03 11.43 -10.68
CA GLY A 41 4.34 11.40 -9.38
C GLY A 41 3.65 10.08 -9.05
N LYS A 42 3.89 9.00 -9.80
CA LYS A 42 3.29 7.68 -9.55
C LYS A 42 3.54 7.17 -8.13
N SER A 43 4.78 7.20 -7.68
CA SER A 43 5.16 6.77 -6.32
C SER A 43 4.58 7.71 -5.26
N THR A 44 4.46 8.99 -5.57
CA THR A 44 3.88 9.99 -4.66
C THR A 44 2.41 9.71 -4.43
N VAL A 45 1.65 9.35 -5.47
CA VAL A 45 0.26 8.92 -5.36
C VAL A 45 0.13 7.71 -4.45
N MET A 46 0.95 6.68 -4.69
CA MET A 46 0.94 5.45 -3.88
C MET A 46 1.24 5.73 -2.41
N LYS A 47 2.28 6.51 -2.13
CA LYS A 47 2.65 6.88 -0.76
C LYS A 47 1.57 7.71 -0.06
N SER A 48 0.89 8.58 -0.80
CA SER A 48 -0.23 9.37 -0.26
C SER A 48 -1.40 8.49 0.15
N LEU A 49 -1.74 7.49 -0.66
CA LEU A 49 -2.81 6.53 -0.34
C LEU A 49 -2.50 5.69 0.91
N LEU A 50 -1.22 5.46 1.17
CA LEU A 50 -0.78 4.66 2.31
C LEU A 50 -0.52 5.46 3.58
N GLY A 51 -0.58 6.79 3.50
CA GLY A 51 -0.25 7.65 4.63
C GLY A 51 1.25 7.79 4.89
N MET A 52 2.10 7.34 3.98
CA MET A 52 3.57 7.49 4.07
C MET A 52 4.01 8.91 3.70
N LEU A 53 3.13 9.67 3.10
CA LEU A 53 3.32 11.07 2.73
C LEU A 53 2.04 11.83 3.08
N ASN A 54 2.19 12.93 3.80
CA ASN A 54 1.05 13.75 4.18
C ASN A 54 0.51 14.53 2.98
N LEU A 55 -0.81 14.55 2.85
CA LEU A 55 -1.49 15.37 1.86
C LEU A 55 -1.47 16.85 2.30
N THR A 56 -1.18 17.74 1.35
CA THR A 56 -1.41 19.18 1.50
C THR A 56 -2.90 19.49 1.36
N GLU A 57 -3.55 18.81 0.41
CA GLU A 57 -4.99 18.86 0.17
C GLU A 57 -5.50 17.48 -0.25
N GLY A 58 -6.78 17.26 -0.04
CA GLY A 58 -7.46 16.05 -0.48
C GLY A 58 -7.71 15.04 0.63
N ASN A 59 -8.34 13.95 0.25
CA ASN A 59 -8.80 12.93 1.17
C ASN A 59 -8.52 11.53 0.62
N VAL A 60 -8.29 10.59 1.53
CA VAL A 60 -8.23 9.16 1.24
C VAL A 60 -9.38 8.46 1.96
N ILE A 61 -10.16 7.68 1.22
CA ILE A 61 -11.34 6.98 1.73
C ILE A 61 -11.18 5.49 1.43
N PHE A 62 -11.35 4.66 2.45
CA PHE A 62 -11.32 3.21 2.33
C PHE A 62 -12.60 2.62 2.92
N SER A 63 -13.35 1.88 2.09
CA SER A 63 -14.62 1.26 2.47
C SER A 63 -15.57 2.23 3.17
N ASP A 64 -15.79 3.40 2.55
CA ASP A 64 -16.64 4.49 3.01
C ASP A 64 -16.15 5.22 4.28
N ASN A 65 -14.98 4.88 4.80
CA ASN A 65 -14.37 5.55 5.95
C ASN A 65 -13.21 6.44 5.50
N GLU A 66 -13.20 7.67 5.98
CA GLU A 66 -12.07 8.56 5.74
C GLU A 66 -10.86 8.15 6.57
N ILE A 67 -9.74 7.90 5.91
CA ILE A 67 -8.50 7.47 6.53
C ILE A 67 -7.35 8.46 6.34
N THR A 68 -7.64 9.66 5.89
CA THR A 68 -6.64 10.68 5.51
C THR A 68 -5.60 10.94 6.60
N GLN A 69 -6.03 11.02 7.87
CA GLN A 69 -5.15 11.29 9.01
C GLN A 69 -4.62 10.03 9.69
N MET A 70 -5.00 8.85 9.20
CA MET A 70 -4.60 7.58 9.78
C MET A 70 -3.15 7.27 9.47
N LEU A 71 -2.42 6.76 10.45
CA LEU A 71 -1.02 6.34 10.28
C LEU A 71 -0.91 5.12 9.35
N PRO A 72 0.23 4.94 8.64
CA PRO A 72 0.41 3.81 7.74
C PRO A 72 0.17 2.45 8.40
N GLN A 73 0.69 2.22 9.60
CA GLN A 73 0.51 0.97 10.34
C GLN A 73 -0.96 0.67 10.66
N ASP A 74 -1.77 1.70 10.86
CA ASP A 74 -3.20 1.53 11.13
C ASP A 74 -3.97 1.24 9.84
N ARG A 75 -3.54 1.79 8.70
CA ARG A 75 -4.10 1.44 7.38
C ARG A 75 -3.82 -0.02 7.01
N VAL A 76 -2.65 -0.53 7.36
CA VAL A 76 -2.30 -1.94 7.16
C VAL A 76 -3.25 -2.86 7.94
N LYS A 77 -3.63 -2.49 9.15
CA LYS A 77 -4.62 -3.24 9.96
C LYS A 77 -6.00 -3.30 9.31
N LEU A 78 -6.34 -2.33 8.48
CA LEU A 78 -7.60 -2.34 7.71
C LEU A 78 -7.56 -3.27 6.49
N GLY A 79 -6.38 -3.78 6.11
CA GLY A 79 -6.21 -4.67 4.97
C GLY A 79 -5.53 -4.02 3.76
N ILE A 80 -4.97 -2.82 3.91
CA ILE A 80 -4.21 -2.16 2.85
C ILE A 80 -2.75 -2.61 2.94
N ALA A 81 -2.21 -3.17 1.86
CA ALA A 81 -0.82 -3.60 1.77
C ALA A 81 -0.07 -2.82 0.69
N PHE A 82 1.23 -2.71 0.86
CA PHE A 82 2.12 -2.01 -0.08
C PHE A 82 3.40 -2.81 -0.31
N VAL A 83 3.78 -2.91 -1.57
CA VAL A 83 5.07 -3.49 -1.96
C VAL A 83 5.93 -2.34 -2.50
N PRO A 84 6.95 -1.89 -1.76
CA PRO A 84 7.84 -0.83 -2.22
C PRO A 84 8.73 -1.29 -3.37
N GLN A 85 9.35 -0.34 -4.09
CA GLN A 85 10.24 -0.63 -5.19
C GLN A 85 11.53 -1.35 -4.73
N ASN A 86 12.02 -1.02 -3.54
CA ASN A 86 13.26 -1.53 -2.98
C ASN A 86 13.06 -2.00 -1.54
N GLN A 87 14.00 -2.79 -1.04
CA GLN A 87 14.04 -3.21 0.37
C GLN A 87 12.78 -3.97 0.81
N ASN A 88 12.32 -4.90 -0.04
CA ASN A 88 11.13 -5.69 0.20
C ASN A 88 11.35 -6.87 1.15
N VAL A 89 12.59 -7.23 1.43
CA VAL A 89 12.94 -8.39 2.23
C VAL A 89 13.90 -8.02 3.36
N PHE A 90 13.80 -8.77 4.45
CA PHE A 90 14.75 -8.71 5.56
C PHE A 90 15.91 -9.64 5.23
N THR A 91 17.03 -9.08 4.77
CA THR A 91 18.19 -9.85 4.29
C THR A 91 18.92 -10.63 5.37
N GLY A 92 18.75 -10.24 6.63
CA GLY A 92 19.29 -10.96 7.80
C GLY A 92 18.40 -12.10 8.32
N MET A 93 17.26 -12.35 7.68
CA MET A 93 16.31 -13.38 8.04
C MET A 93 16.21 -14.44 6.95
N SER A 94 15.78 -15.65 7.32
CA SER A 94 15.49 -16.72 6.36
C SER A 94 14.25 -16.38 5.52
N VAL A 95 14.02 -17.16 4.46
CA VAL A 95 12.79 -17.06 3.66
C VAL A 95 11.56 -17.29 4.53
N GLU A 96 11.57 -18.32 5.36
CA GLU A 96 10.44 -18.62 6.25
C GLU A 96 10.16 -17.49 7.23
N GLU A 97 11.19 -16.94 7.87
CA GLU A 97 11.05 -15.78 8.78
C GLU A 97 10.49 -14.55 8.07
N ASN A 98 10.89 -14.30 6.81
CA ASN A 98 10.30 -13.22 6.00
C ASN A 98 8.82 -13.45 5.74
N LEU A 99 8.41 -14.68 5.44
CA LEU A 99 7.00 -15.04 5.25
C LEU A 99 6.20 -14.87 6.53
N GLU A 100 6.76 -15.29 7.67
CA GLU A 100 6.15 -15.12 8.99
C GLU A 100 5.93 -13.64 9.31
N MET A 101 6.88 -12.77 8.99
CA MET A 101 6.74 -11.33 9.16
C MET A 101 5.60 -10.76 8.34
N GLY A 102 5.36 -11.29 7.14
CA GLY A 102 4.20 -10.90 6.33
C GLY A 102 2.85 -11.22 6.98
N GLY A 103 2.81 -12.24 7.83
CA GLY A 103 1.63 -12.64 8.59
C GLY A 103 1.56 -12.10 10.01
N PHE A 104 2.42 -11.15 10.39
CA PHE A 104 2.58 -10.68 11.78
C PHE A 104 1.28 -10.19 12.42
N LEU A 105 0.39 -9.56 11.67
CA LEU A 105 -0.88 -9.05 12.19
C LEU A 105 -1.99 -10.10 12.21
N ARG A 106 -1.78 -11.26 11.61
CA ARG A 106 -2.78 -12.34 11.59
C ARG A 106 -2.81 -13.07 12.93
N LYS A 107 -4.01 -13.48 13.32
CA LYS A 107 -4.24 -14.22 14.57
C LYS A 107 -4.54 -15.69 14.34
N ASP A 108 -4.74 -16.07 13.07
CA ASP A 108 -4.99 -17.45 12.66
C ASP A 108 -3.68 -18.21 12.41
N ASN A 109 -3.80 -19.49 12.06
CA ASN A 109 -2.64 -20.30 11.71
C ASN A 109 -2.14 -19.92 10.32
N ILE A 110 -0.94 -19.33 10.24
CA ILE A 110 -0.33 -18.90 8.98
C ILE A 110 0.40 -20.02 8.23
N LEU A 111 0.60 -21.19 8.83
CA LEU A 111 1.37 -22.30 8.24
C LEU A 111 0.76 -22.79 6.93
N GLU A 112 -0.55 -22.86 6.85
CA GLU A 112 -1.26 -23.25 5.63
C GLU A 112 -1.01 -22.25 4.49
N THR A 113 -1.08 -20.97 4.77
CA THR A 113 -0.78 -19.91 3.79
C THR A 113 0.69 -19.95 3.36
N ILE A 114 1.62 -20.18 4.28
CA ILE A 114 3.04 -20.33 3.96
C ILE A 114 3.24 -21.51 3.00
N GLU A 115 2.58 -22.63 3.24
CA GLU A 115 2.65 -23.80 2.36
C GLU A 115 2.10 -23.48 0.96
N GLU A 116 0.99 -22.78 0.86
CA GLU A 116 0.43 -22.31 -0.41
C GLU A 116 1.44 -21.43 -1.17
N ILE A 117 2.14 -20.55 -0.46
CA ILE A 117 3.18 -19.69 -1.06
C ILE A 117 4.33 -20.54 -1.61
N TYR A 118 4.79 -21.54 -0.89
CA TYR A 118 5.82 -22.45 -1.39
C TYR A 118 5.38 -23.26 -2.61
N GLN A 119 4.10 -23.59 -2.71
CA GLN A 119 3.54 -24.23 -3.89
C GLN A 119 3.51 -23.28 -5.10
N LEU A 120 3.15 -22.00 -4.88
CA LEU A 120 3.14 -20.99 -5.93
C LEU A 120 4.55 -20.60 -6.37
N PHE A 121 5.50 -20.59 -5.46
CA PHE A 121 6.88 -20.20 -5.69
C PHE A 121 7.85 -21.27 -5.21
N PRO A 122 7.97 -22.39 -5.95
CA PRO A 122 8.80 -23.53 -5.51
C PRO A 122 10.28 -23.19 -5.32
N VAL A 123 10.76 -22.09 -5.91
CA VAL A 123 12.15 -21.62 -5.78
C VAL A 123 12.49 -21.14 -4.37
N LEU A 124 11.49 -20.78 -3.57
CA LEU A 124 11.71 -20.40 -2.18
C LEU A 124 12.03 -21.62 -1.33
#